data_d90d68d6c4cfe50a0369a0d4d1095d62
#
_entry.id   d90d68d6c4cfe50a0369a0d4d1095d62
#
_cell.length_a   1.000
_cell.length_b   1.000
_cell.length_c   1.000
_cell.angle_alpha   90.00
_cell.angle_beta   90.00
_cell.angle_gamma   90.00
#
_symmetry.space_group_name_H-M   'P 1'
#
loop_
_entity.id
_entity.type
_entity.pdbx_description
1 polymer ?
#
loop_
_entity_poly.entity_id
_entity_poly.type
_entity_poly.pdbx_seq_one_letter_code
_entity_poly.pdbx_strand_id
1 'polypeptide(L)'
;MTSRRVVLASPNPEKLAELRRILDSVLPGNAVLGLDDVASYDEPAETESTFEGNARLKARACLAATGLPSLADDSGLCVDALNGMPGVLSARWSGVAKGEGGDAANNALLLSQLGDVPDERRGAVFRCAVAFCTPDGIEVVETGEMRGRILWAEQGDGGFGYDPLFAADGYDVSTAQLRPAEKDRISHRGHALTAIAPHVRAALG
;
A
#
# COMPACT_ATOMS: atom_id res chain seq x y z
N MET A 1 27.85 11.91 -10.34
CA MET A 1 26.73 11.29 -11.05
C MET A 1 25.76 10.81 -9.97
N THR A 2 24.65 11.48 -9.80
CA THR A 2 23.58 11.08 -8.88
C THR A 2 23.09 9.69 -9.29
N SER A 3 23.08 8.77 -8.35
CA SER A 3 22.63 7.40 -8.60
C SER A 3 21.14 7.41 -8.90
N ARG A 4 20.73 7.08 -10.12
CA ARG A 4 19.31 6.88 -10.48
C ARG A 4 18.71 5.63 -9.87
N ARG A 5 19.13 5.30 -8.65
CA ARG A 5 18.66 4.14 -7.89
C ARG A 5 17.84 4.58 -6.70
N VAL A 6 16.72 3.91 -6.48
CA VAL A 6 15.89 4.07 -5.30
C VAL A 6 15.55 2.69 -4.75
N VAL A 7 15.63 2.52 -3.44
CA VAL A 7 15.25 1.27 -2.77
C VAL A 7 13.78 1.33 -2.41
N LEU A 8 13.04 0.31 -2.78
CA LEU A 8 11.65 0.11 -2.36
C LEU A 8 11.63 -0.79 -1.13
N ALA A 9 11.39 -0.20 0.02
CA ALA A 9 11.39 -0.85 1.33
C ALA A 9 10.03 -1.53 1.59
N SER A 10 9.81 -2.69 0.95
CA SER A 10 8.63 -3.52 1.17
C SER A 10 9.00 -5.00 1.13
N PRO A 11 8.74 -5.79 2.19
CA PRO A 11 8.97 -7.23 2.23
C PRO A 11 7.82 -8.01 1.58
N ASN A 12 6.69 -7.36 1.29
CA ASN A 12 5.51 -8.00 0.71
C ASN A 12 5.69 -8.15 -0.81
N PRO A 13 5.82 -9.38 -1.36
CA PRO A 13 6.11 -9.60 -2.77
C PRO A 13 4.96 -9.13 -3.69
N GLU A 14 3.70 -9.24 -3.26
CA GLU A 14 2.55 -8.80 -4.06
C GLU A 14 2.51 -7.27 -4.14
N LYS A 15 2.73 -6.59 -3.01
CA LYS A 15 2.92 -5.15 -2.94
C LYS A 15 4.10 -4.69 -3.82
N LEU A 16 5.24 -5.36 -3.69
CA LEU A 16 6.45 -5.03 -4.45
C LEU A 16 6.21 -5.12 -5.96
N ALA A 17 5.50 -6.17 -6.42
CA ALA A 17 5.15 -6.32 -7.82
C ALA A 17 4.22 -5.20 -8.34
N GLU A 18 3.21 -4.82 -7.55
CA GLU A 18 2.30 -3.71 -7.86
C GLU A 18 3.05 -2.36 -7.90
N LEU A 19 3.84 -2.07 -6.87
CA LEU A 19 4.63 -0.84 -6.78
C LEU A 19 5.64 -0.71 -7.92
N ARG A 20 6.33 -1.79 -8.31
CA ARG A 20 7.26 -1.81 -9.45
C ARG A 20 6.55 -1.48 -10.76
N ARG A 21 5.40 -2.11 -11.06
CA ARG A 21 4.64 -1.80 -12.29
C ARG A 21 4.24 -0.33 -12.37
N ILE A 22 3.76 0.23 -11.27
CA ILE A 22 3.37 1.65 -11.22
C ILE A 22 4.60 2.55 -11.37
N LEU A 23 5.67 2.27 -10.64
CA LEU A 23 6.92 3.05 -10.71
C LEU A 23 7.55 3.02 -12.11
N ASP A 24 7.54 1.89 -12.80
CA ASP A 24 8.04 1.78 -14.18
C ASP A 24 7.30 2.74 -15.13
N SER A 25 6.01 2.98 -14.87
CA SER A 25 5.22 3.90 -15.69
C SER A 25 5.44 5.38 -15.33
N VAL A 26 5.62 5.70 -14.05
CA VAL A 26 5.71 7.09 -13.57
C VAL A 26 7.16 7.59 -13.39
N LEU A 27 8.13 6.69 -13.28
CA LEU A 27 9.57 6.97 -13.13
C LEU A 27 10.42 6.17 -14.13
N PRO A 28 10.18 6.27 -15.44
CA PRO A 28 10.93 5.49 -16.42
C PRO A 28 12.43 5.82 -16.38
N GLY A 29 13.26 4.78 -16.47
CA GLY A 29 14.72 4.91 -16.50
C GLY A 29 15.41 5.02 -15.14
N ASN A 30 14.67 4.91 -14.03
CA ASN A 30 15.24 4.75 -12.70
C ASN A 30 15.33 3.28 -12.32
N ALA A 31 16.41 2.89 -11.67
CA ALA A 31 16.56 1.53 -11.15
C ALA A 31 15.86 1.41 -9.79
N VAL A 32 14.74 0.69 -9.75
CA VAL A 32 14.01 0.37 -8.51
C VAL A 32 14.56 -0.93 -7.94
N LEU A 33 15.31 -0.81 -6.85
CA LEU A 33 15.86 -1.92 -6.09
C LEU A 33 14.81 -2.44 -5.09
N GLY A 34 14.77 -3.75 -4.86
CA GLY A 34 14.05 -4.36 -3.74
C GLY A 34 14.96 -4.57 -2.54
N LEU A 35 14.39 -5.12 -1.45
CA LEU A 35 15.18 -5.45 -0.26
C LEU A 35 16.21 -6.55 -0.52
N ASP A 36 15.96 -7.46 -1.46
CA ASP A 36 16.89 -8.51 -1.88
C ASP A 36 18.11 -7.97 -2.65
N ASP A 37 18.03 -6.74 -3.17
CA ASP A 37 19.09 -6.09 -3.95
C ASP A 37 20.04 -5.27 -3.06
N VAL A 38 19.80 -5.18 -1.77
CA VAL A 38 20.55 -4.37 -0.81
C VAL A 38 20.98 -5.19 0.41
N ALA A 39 21.86 -4.62 1.25
CA ALA A 39 22.23 -5.27 2.49
C ALA A 39 21.00 -5.47 3.41
N SER A 40 20.85 -6.65 3.98
CA SER A 40 19.75 -6.93 4.89
C SER A 40 19.82 -6.06 6.15
N TYR A 41 18.68 -5.64 6.64
CA TYR A 41 18.53 -4.90 7.88
C TYR A 41 17.23 -5.32 8.58
N ASP A 42 17.14 -5.05 9.88
CA ASP A 42 15.93 -5.33 10.65
C ASP A 42 14.87 -4.28 10.31
N GLU A 43 13.76 -4.72 9.72
CA GLU A 43 12.64 -3.82 9.48
C GLU A 43 12.03 -3.30 10.78
N PRO A 44 11.73 -2.01 10.85
CA PRO A 44 11.09 -1.46 12.03
C PRO A 44 9.65 -1.97 12.18
N ALA A 45 9.23 -2.22 13.41
CA ALA A 45 7.82 -2.47 13.69
C ALA A 45 6.97 -1.23 13.37
N GLU A 46 5.79 -1.44 12.80
CA GLU A 46 4.84 -0.37 12.50
C GLU A 46 4.14 0.10 13.78
N THR A 47 4.74 1.07 14.45
CA THR A 47 4.30 1.56 15.77
C THR A 47 3.54 2.88 15.71
N GLU A 48 3.50 3.51 14.54
CA GLU A 48 2.82 4.78 14.35
C GLU A 48 1.30 4.62 14.20
N SER A 49 0.57 5.63 14.62
CA SER A 49 -0.90 5.64 14.55
C SER A 49 -1.46 6.03 13.18
N THR A 50 -0.59 6.39 12.24
CA THR A 50 -0.97 6.83 10.88
C THR A 50 -0.16 6.10 9.82
N PHE A 51 -0.73 5.99 8.61
CA PHE A 51 -0.03 5.43 7.45
C PHE A 51 1.22 6.25 7.10
N GLU A 52 1.13 7.57 7.19
CA GLU A 52 2.25 8.49 6.94
C GLU A 52 3.40 8.26 7.92
N GLY A 53 3.08 8.05 9.19
CA GLY A 53 4.06 7.75 10.24
C GLY A 53 4.81 6.46 9.97
N ASN A 54 4.07 5.38 9.70
CA ASN A 54 4.67 4.07 9.39
C ASN A 54 5.47 4.09 8.08
N ALA A 55 4.99 4.77 7.02
CA ALA A 55 5.73 4.93 5.78
C ALA A 55 7.07 5.66 5.99
N ARG A 56 7.07 6.77 6.76
CA ARG A 56 8.32 7.49 7.14
C ARG A 56 9.27 6.60 7.93
N LEU A 57 8.75 5.89 8.92
CA LEU A 57 9.55 5.00 9.76
C LEU A 57 10.31 3.96 8.92
N LYS A 58 9.61 3.32 7.99
CA LYS A 58 10.19 2.32 7.05
C LYS A 58 11.19 2.95 6.08
N ALA A 59 10.87 4.10 5.47
CA ALA A 59 11.76 4.77 4.53
C ALA A 59 13.06 5.24 5.21
N ARG A 60 12.97 5.81 6.41
CA ARG A 60 14.14 6.24 7.21
C ARG A 60 15.03 5.07 7.62
N ALA A 61 14.43 3.96 8.05
CA ALA A 61 15.19 2.76 8.42
C ALA A 61 15.96 2.18 7.22
N CYS A 62 15.30 2.11 6.06
CA CYS A 62 15.94 1.65 4.83
C CYS A 62 17.08 2.59 4.40
N LEU A 63 16.86 3.91 4.42
CA LEU A 63 17.89 4.91 4.13
C LEU A 63 19.09 4.78 5.08
N ALA A 64 18.84 4.65 6.39
CA ALA A 64 19.89 4.52 7.39
C ALA A 64 20.74 3.26 7.18
N ALA A 65 20.09 2.15 6.79
CA ALA A 65 20.77 0.88 6.56
C ALA A 65 21.54 0.83 5.24
N THR A 66 21.01 1.44 4.18
CA THR A 66 21.56 1.27 2.83
C THR A 66 22.38 2.47 2.34
N GLY A 67 22.16 3.65 2.92
CA GLY A 67 22.71 4.91 2.41
C GLY A 67 22.15 5.36 1.06
N LEU A 68 21.10 4.70 0.56
CA LEU A 68 20.48 4.98 -0.74
C LEU A 68 19.12 5.69 -0.57
N PRO A 69 18.71 6.53 -1.54
CA PRO A 69 17.36 7.04 -1.58
C PRO A 69 16.34 5.90 -1.43
N SER A 70 15.36 6.08 -0.57
CA SER A 70 14.43 5.02 -0.17
C SER A 70 12.99 5.46 -0.29
N LEU A 71 12.16 4.60 -0.85
CA LEU A 71 10.70 4.68 -0.89
C LEU A 71 10.13 3.60 0.01
N ALA A 72 9.14 3.95 0.83
CA ALA A 72 8.34 2.98 1.57
C ALA A 72 6.88 3.38 1.55
N ASP A 73 5.99 2.39 1.50
CA ASP A 73 4.57 2.61 1.63
C ASP A 73 4.02 2.01 2.93
N ASP A 74 2.98 2.64 3.44
CA ASP A 74 2.04 2.01 4.36
C ASP A 74 0.62 2.23 3.87
N SER A 75 -0.24 1.21 4.02
CA SER A 75 -1.56 1.24 3.41
C SER A 75 -2.52 0.28 4.09
N GLY A 76 -3.79 0.60 4.00
CA GLY A 76 -4.83 -0.24 4.57
C GLY A 76 -6.23 0.17 4.14
N LEU A 77 -7.19 -0.62 4.60
CA LEU A 77 -8.61 -0.42 4.42
C LEU A 77 -9.18 0.34 5.62
N CYS A 78 -9.96 1.38 5.37
CA CYS A 78 -10.70 2.12 6.38
C CYS A 78 -12.19 1.98 6.07
N VAL A 79 -12.97 1.42 6.99
CA VAL A 79 -14.40 1.15 6.82
C VAL A 79 -15.21 2.12 7.68
N ASP A 80 -16.17 2.81 7.06
CA ASP A 80 -16.93 3.88 7.73
C ASP A 80 -17.73 3.35 8.93
N ALA A 81 -18.39 2.21 8.78
CA ALA A 81 -19.16 1.58 9.86
C ALA A 81 -18.30 1.10 11.05
N LEU A 82 -16.99 0.97 10.85
CA LEU A 82 -16.00 0.60 11.86
C LEU A 82 -15.14 1.80 12.32
N ASN A 83 -15.62 3.03 12.13
CA ASN A 83 -14.90 4.26 12.49
C ASN A 83 -13.49 4.33 11.90
N GLY A 84 -13.31 3.87 10.66
CA GLY A 84 -12.03 3.86 9.96
C GLY A 84 -11.13 2.65 10.27
N MET A 85 -11.57 1.71 11.10
CA MET A 85 -10.85 0.45 11.26
C MET A 85 -11.09 -0.47 10.03
N PRO A 86 -10.18 -1.42 9.74
CA PRO A 86 -8.94 -1.78 10.42
C PRO A 86 -7.83 -0.72 10.38
N GLY A 87 -7.82 0.22 9.40
CA GLY A 87 -6.82 1.28 9.30
C GLY A 87 -5.39 0.71 9.23
N VAL A 88 -4.48 1.24 10.03
CA VAL A 88 -3.07 0.77 10.11
C VAL A 88 -2.92 -0.68 10.60
N LEU A 89 -3.99 -1.29 11.10
CA LEU A 89 -4.01 -2.70 11.51
C LEU A 89 -4.42 -3.65 10.40
N SER A 90 -4.67 -3.17 9.18
CA SER A 90 -5.27 -3.94 8.07
C SER A 90 -4.58 -5.28 7.82
N ALA A 91 -3.25 -5.32 7.80
CA ALA A 91 -2.50 -6.55 7.52
C ALA A 91 -2.59 -7.60 8.65
N ARG A 92 -2.96 -7.19 9.86
CA ARG A 92 -2.99 -8.03 11.07
C ARG A 92 -4.31 -8.00 11.83
N TRP A 93 -5.40 -7.64 11.13
CA TRP A 93 -6.71 -7.38 11.74
C TRP A 93 -7.28 -8.56 12.51
N SER A 94 -7.15 -9.77 11.98
CA SER A 94 -7.56 -11.01 12.63
C SER A 94 -6.57 -11.56 13.68
N GLY A 95 -5.35 -11.03 13.70
CA GLY A 95 -4.24 -11.58 14.48
C GLY A 95 -3.60 -12.83 13.89
N VAL A 96 -4.08 -13.34 12.75
CA VAL A 96 -3.49 -14.47 12.02
C VAL A 96 -2.38 -13.96 11.11
N ALA A 97 -1.23 -14.64 11.10
CA ALA A 97 -0.11 -14.27 10.26
C ALA A 97 -0.44 -14.49 8.76
N LYS A 98 0.11 -13.63 7.89
CA LYS A 98 -0.15 -13.70 6.44
C LYS A 98 0.17 -15.09 5.86
N GLY A 99 1.29 -15.69 6.24
CA GLY A 99 1.70 -17.03 5.80
C GLY A 99 0.81 -18.17 6.30
N GLU A 100 -0.09 -17.90 7.25
CA GLU A 100 -1.03 -18.86 7.86
C GLU A 100 -2.49 -18.61 7.44
N GLY A 101 -2.71 -17.91 6.32
CA GLY A 101 -4.04 -17.58 5.83
C GLY A 101 -4.60 -16.26 6.38
N GLY A 102 -3.73 -15.33 6.78
CA GLY A 102 -4.11 -14.06 7.40
C GLY A 102 -5.07 -13.22 6.56
N ASP A 103 -4.91 -13.16 5.23
CA ASP A 103 -5.81 -12.40 4.35
C ASP A 103 -7.24 -12.96 4.40
N ALA A 104 -7.42 -14.29 4.31
CA ALA A 104 -8.73 -14.93 4.42
C ALA A 104 -9.35 -14.74 5.80
N ALA A 105 -8.54 -14.84 6.87
CA ALA A 105 -9.00 -14.60 8.23
C ALA A 105 -9.42 -13.13 8.45
N ASN A 106 -8.69 -12.17 7.88
CA ASN A 106 -9.04 -10.76 7.93
C ASN A 106 -10.36 -10.48 7.22
N ASN A 107 -10.57 -11.08 6.03
CA ASN A 107 -11.79 -10.97 5.24
C ASN A 107 -12.99 -11.55 5.98
N ALA A 108 -12.85 -12.76 6.54
CA ALA A 108 -13.90 -13.42 7.31
C ALA A 108 -14.30 -12.60 8.54
N LEU A 109 -13.33 -12.04 9.26
CA LEU A 109 -13.60 -11.18 10.41
C LEU A 109 -14.33 -9.91 10.00
N LEU A 110 -13.88 -9.23 8.93
CA LEU A 110 -14.53 -8.03 8.41
C LEU A 110 -15.98 -8.29 8.00
N LEU A 111 -16.25 -9.37 7.27
CA LEU A 111 -17.62 -9.76 6.90
C LEU A 111 -18.50 -10.04 8.11
N SER A 112 -17.96 -10.71 9.11
CA SER A 112 -18.68 -10.99 10.38
C SER A 112 -19.05 -9.69 11.11
N GLN A 113 -18.14 -8.72 11.16
CA GLN A 113 -18.37 -7.42 11.80
C GLN A 113 -19.40 -6.57 11.06
N LEU A 114 -19.55 -6.76 9.75
CA LEU A 114 -20.49 -6.03 8.89
C LEU A 114 -21.78 -6.81 8.60
N GLY A 115 -22.04 -7.91 9.29
CA GLY A 115 -23.13 -8.83 8.98
C GLY A 115 -24.55 -8.23 9.04
N ASP A 116 -24.76 -7.21 9.87
CA ASP A 116 -26.02 -6.47 10.02
C ASP A 116 -25.95 -5.03 9.52
N VAL A 117 -24.84 -4.64 8.87
CA VAL A 117 -24.64 -3.29 8.33
C VAL A 117 -25.26 -3.21 6.93
N PRO A 118 -26.28 -2.35 6.72
CA PRO A 118 -26.95 -2.22 5.42
C PRO A 118 -26.06 -1.58 4.36
N ASP A 119 -26.40 -1.77 3.07
CA ASP A 119 -25.59 -1.39 1.91
C ASP A 119 -25.13 0.08 1.94
N GLU A 120 -26.03 1.00 2.29
CA GLU A 120 -25.76 2.43 2.33
C GLU A 120 -24.75 2.83 3.42
N ARG A 121 -24.41 1.94 4.34
CA ARG A 121 -23.43 2.16 5.40
C ARG A 121 -22.16 1.30 5.27
N ARG A 122 -22.03 0.57 4.16
CA ARG A 122 -20.84 -0.26 3.88
C ARG A 122 -19.72 0.50 3.16
N GLY A 123 -19.76 1.83 3.16
CA GLY A 123 -18.72 2.69 2.61
C GLY A 123 -17.35 2.39 3.19
N ALA A 124 -16.32 2.43 2.33
CA ALA A 124 -14.95 2.19 2.74
C ALA A 124 -13.97 2.93 1.81
N VAL A 125 -12.74 3.08 2.27
CA VAL A 125 -11.68 3.68 1.49
C VAL A 125 -10.37 2.91 1.72
N PHE A 126 -9.71 2.49 0.65
CA PHE A 126 -8.30 2.14 0.73
C PHE A 126 -7.46 3.41 0.77
N ARG A 127 -6.51 3.46 1.69
CA ARG A 127 -5.52 4.55 1.83
C ARG A 127 -4.12 4.02 1.68
N CYS A 128 -3.26 4.85 1.08
CA CYS A 128 -1.83 4.61 0.99
C CYS A 128 -1.09 5.90 1.28
N ALA A 129 -0.07 5.82 2.10
CA ALA A 129 0.96 6.84 2.22
C ALA A 129 2.27 6.28 1.67
N VAL A 130 2.97 7.06 0.86
CA VAL A 130 4.31 6.75 0.35
C VAL A 130 5.28 7.80 0.85
N ALA A 131 6.33 7.38 1.53
CA ALA A 131 7.40 8.23 2.01
C ALA A 131 8.65 8.06 1.14
N PHE A 132 9.31 9.16 0.81
CA PHE A 132 10.58 9.21 0.09
C PHE A 132 11.61 9.94 0.95
N CYS A 133 12.76 9.30 1.19
CA CYS A 133 13.87 9.86 1.95
C CYS A 133 15.17 9.76 1.17
N THR A 134 16.02 10.78 1.27
CA THR A 134 17.32 10.83 0.58
C THR A 134 18.48 11.12 1.55
N PRO A 135 19.73 10.75 1.22
CA PRO A 135 20.90 11.01 2.06
C PRO A 135 21.20 12.50 2.30
N ASP A 136 20.77 13.38 1.41
CA ASP A 136 20.92 14.84 1.50
C ASP A 136 19.80 15.52 2.30
N GLY A 137 18.91 14.73 2.91
CA GLY A 137 17.92 15.20 3.89
C GLY A 137 16.56 15.55 3.31
N ILE A 138 16.27 15.23 2.04
CA ILE A 138 14.92 15.37 1.50
C ILE A 138 14.04 14.28 2.13
N GLU A 139 12.89 14.69 2.66
CA GLU A 139 11.84 13.82 3.13
C GLU A 139 10.49 14.34 2.66
N VAL A 140 9.78 13.53 1.88
CA VAL A 140 8.46 13.86 1.32
C VAL A 140 7.52 12.70 1.59
N VAL A 141 6.26 12.99 1.88
CA VAL A 141 5.19 11.99 1.97
C VAL A 141 4.03 12.45 1.12
N GLU A 142 3.56 11.55 0.28
CA GLU A 142 2.35 11.73 -0.51
C GLU A 142 1.34 10.62 -0.20
N THR A 143 0.07 10.94 -0.37
CA THR A 143 -1.03 10.02 -0.06
C THR A 143 -1.91 9.80 -1.27
N GLY A 144 -2.59 8.66 -1.27
CA GLY A 144 -3.61 8.34 -2.26
C GLY A 144 -4.76 7.55 -1.64
N GLU A 145 -5.94 7.74 -2.17
CA GLU A 145 -7.16 7.06 -1.74
C GLU A 145 -7.86 6.39 -2.92
N MET A 146 -8.55 5.29 -2.64
CA MET A 146 -9.51 4.66 -3.54
C MET A 146 -10.79 4.41 -2.74
N ARG A 147 -11.85 5.17 -3.04
CA ARG A 147 -13.15 5.06 -2.36
C ARG A 147 -13.98 3.94 -2.98
N GLY A 148 -14.90 3.41 -2.19
CA GLY A 148 -15.79 2.34 -2.61
C GLY A 148 -16.61 1.79 -1.46
N ARG A 149 -17.01 0.53 -1.59
CA ARG A 149 -17.83 -0.17 -0.60
C ARG A 149 -17.37 -1.60 -0.36
N ILE A 150 -17.73 -2.15 0.80
CA ILE A 150 -17.52 -3.56 1.13
C ILE A 150 -18.68 -4.39 0.61
N LEU A 151 -18.36 -5.41 -0.17
CA LEU A 151 -19.31 -6.40 -0.69
C LEU A 151 -19.82 -7.34 0.42
N TRP A 152 -20.90 -8.07 0.15
CA TRP A 152 -21.47 -9.07 1.06
C TRP A 152 -20.73 -10.40 1.08
N ALA A 153 -19.94 -10.66 0.05
CA ALA A 153 -19.13 -11.87 -0.08
C ALA A 153 -17.91 -11.59 -0.94
N GLU A 154 -16.89 -12.43 -0.80
CA GLU A 154 -15.69 -12.39 -1.66
C GLU A 154 -16.03 -12.66 -3.12
N GLN A 155 -15.42 -11.93 -4.03
CA GLN A 155 -15.58 -12.06 -5.48
C GLN A 155 -14.23 -11.92 -6.17
N GLY A 156 -13.91 -12.86 -7.07
CA GLY A 156 -12.65 -12.88 -7.83
C GLY A 156 -11.46 -13.43 -7.04
N ASP A 157 -10.41 -13.78 -7.78
CA ASP A 157 -9.22 -14.46 -7.26
C ASP A 157 -7.94 -13.63 -7.43
N GLY A 158 -8.07 -12.41 -7.97
CA GLY A 158 -6.93 -11.52 -8.19
C GLY A 158 -6.61 -10.63 -7.01
N GLY A 159 -5.47 -9.94 -7.09
CA GLY A 159 -5.06 -9.02 -6.05
C GLY A 159 -4.61 -9.72 -4.76
N PHE A 160 -4.78 -9.04 -3.62
CA PHE A 160 -4.44 -9.55 -2.29
C PHE A 160 -5.19 -8.78 -1.20
N GLY A 161 -5.12 -9.27 0.04
CA GLY A 161 -5.76 -8.64 1.19
C GLY A 161 -7.28 -8.57 1.02
N TYR A 162 -7.84 -7.37 1.12
CA TYR A 162 -9.29 -7.13 1.03
C TYR A 162 -9.81 -6.91 -0.39
N ASP A 163 -9.00 -7.08 -1.44
CA ASP A 163 -9.43 -6.89 -2.83
C ASP A 163 -10.69 -7.69 -3.21
N PRO A 164 -10.88 -8.94 -2.76
CA PRO A 164 -12.10 -9.70 -3.08
C PRO A 164 -13.37 -9.11 -2.45
N LEU A 165 -13.24 -8.31 -1.41
CA LEU A 165 -14.38 -7.71 -0.70
C LEU A 165 -14.67 -6.25 -1.08
N PHE A 166 -13.81 -5.61 -1.86
CA PHE A 166 -13.91 -4.18 -2.11
C PHE A 166 -14.29 -3.88 -3.56
N ALA A 167 -15.40 -3.17 -3.75
CA ALA A 167 -15.79 -2.60 -5.04
C ALA A 167 -15.49 -1.09 -5.02
N ALA A 168 -14.63 -0.62 -5.95
CA ALA A 168 -14.32 0.80 -6.08
C ALA A 168 -15.53 1.58 -6.62
N ASP A 169 -15.60 2.88 -6.31
CA ASP A 169 -16.65 3.76 -6.84
C ASP A 169 -16.66 3.73 -8.37
N GLY A 170 -17.85 3.57 -8.94
CA GLY A 170 -18.05 3.44 -10.38
C GLY A 170 -17.86 2.01 -10.92
N TYR A 171 -17.60 1.03 -10.06
CA TYR A 171 -17.49 -0.39 -10.42
C TYR A 171 -18.52 -1.25 -9.69
N ASP A 172 -19.06 -2.22 -10.43
CA ASP A 172 -19.98 -3.23 -9.88
C ASP A 172 -19.30 -4.55 -9.52
N VAL A 173 -18.00 -4.64 -9.78
CA VAL A 173 -17.15 -5.82 -9.52
C VAL A 173 -16.11 -5.49 -8.45
N SER A 174 -15.58 -6.53 -7.78
CA SER A 174 -14.50 -6.33 -6.82
C SER A 174 -13.20 -5.91 -7.49
N THR A 175 -12.29 -5.29 -6.73
CA THR A 175 -10.96 -4.96 -7.24
C THR A 175 -10.13 -6.20 -7.57
N ALA A 176 -10.45 -7.37 -7.00
CA ALA A 176 -9.86 -8.65 -7.36
C ALA A 176 -10.25 -9.14 -8.78
N GLN A 177 -11.33 -8.62 -9.36
CA GLN A 177 -11.78 -8.96 -10.70
C GLN A 177 -11.25 -8.00 -11.78
N LEU A 178 -10.61 -6.90 -11.38
CA LEU A 178 -10.03 -5.94 -12.31
C LEU A 178 -8.70 -6.46 -12.87
N ARG A 179 -8.43 -6.09 -14.14
CA ARG A 179 -7.10 -6.33 -14.71
C ARG A 179 -6.06 -5.50 -13.95
N PRO A 180 -4.83 -6.01 -13.75
CA PRO A 180 -3.78 -5.31 -13.00
C PRO A 180 -3.57 -3.85 -13.44
N ALA A 181 -3.44 -3.58 -14.73
CA ALA A 181 -3.24 -2.23 -15.25
C ALA A 181 -4.43 -1.28 -14.98
N GLU A 182 -5.65 -1.81 -14.93
CA GLU A 182 -6.83 -1.03 -14.58
C GLU A 182 -6.88 -0.70 -13.10
N LYS A 183 -6.61 -1.69 -12.25
CA LYS A 183 -6.49 -1.52 -10.81
C LYS A 183 -5.37 -0.53 -10.47
N ASP A 184 -4.18 -0.65 -11.06
CA ASP A 184 -3.04 0.24 -10.83
C ASP A 184 -3.41 1.71 -11.09
N ARG A 185 -4.22 1.98 -12.13
CA ARG A 185 -4.64 3.34 -12.51
C ARG A 185 -5.58 4.01 -11.50
N ILE A 186 -6.45 3.24 -10.83
CA ILE A 186 -7.47 3.76 -9.90
C ILE A 186 -7.09 3.56 -8.45
N SER A 187 -6.04 2.79 -8.16
CA SER A 187 -5.71 2.37 -6.81
C SER A 187 -5.12 3.51 -5.97
N HIS A 188 -5.31 3.40 -4.66
CA HIS A 188 -4.68 4.26 -3.66
C HIS A 188 -3.16 4.34 -3.83
N ARG A 189 -2.49 3.20 -4.16
CA ARG A 189 -1.05 3.17 -4.45
C ARG A 189 -0.71 3.89 -5.74
N GLY A 190 -1.51 3.69 -6.79
CA GLY A 190 -1.35 4.40 -8.06
C GLY A 190 -1.40 5.92 -7.87
N HIS A 191 -2.37 6.40 -7.10
CA HIS A 191 -2.50 7.82 -6.79
C HIS A 191 -1.31 8.34 -5.97
N ALA A 192 -0.92 7.67 -4.88
CA ALA A 192 0.20 8.07 -4.04
C ALA A 192 1.54 8.07 -4.79
N LEU A 193 1.81 7.01 -5.59
CA LEU A 193 3.04 6.93 -6.39
C LEU A 193 3.09 7.97 -7.52
N THR A 194 1.96 8.27 -8.13
CA THR A 194 1.88 9.35 -9.13
C THR A 194 2.16 10.70 -8.49
N ALA A 195 1.66 10.95 -7.28
CA ALA A 195 1.88 12.20 -6.56
C ALA A 195 3.36 12.37 -6.14
N ILE A 196 4.01 11.28 -5.66
CA ILE A 196 5.40 11.37 -5.18
C ILE A 196 6.44 11.38 -6.33
N ALA A 197 6.10 10.87 -7.50
CA ALA A 197 7.04 10.71 -8.62
C ALA A 197 7.78 12.00 -9.05
N PRO A 198 7.16 13.20 -9.07
CA PRO A 198 7.87 14.45 -9.35
C PRO A 198 9.01 14.74 -8.36
N HIS A 199 8.79 14.47 -7.07
CA HIS A 199 9.79 14.67 -6.02
C HIS A 199 10.96 13.70 -6.16
N VAL A 200 10.68 12.44 -6.46
CA VAL A 200 11.71 11.41 -6.72
C VAL A 200 12.53 11.79 -7.95
N ARG A 201 11.89 12.21 -9.05
CA ARG A 201 12.60 12.67 -10.27
C ARG A 201 13.50 13.87 -10.00
N ALA A 202 13.02 14.84 -9.26
CA ALA A 202 13.81 16.04 -8.94
C ALA A 202 15.06 15.70 -8.11
N ALA A 203 14.96 14.73 -7.20
CA ALA A 203 16.06 14.33 -6.33
C ALA A 203 17.08 13.39 -7.02
N LEU A 204 16.62 12.54 -7.94
CA LEU A 204 17.49 11.57 -8.63
C LEU A 204 18.10 12.08 -9.95
N GLY A 205 17.62 13.18 -10.51
CA GLY A 205 18.15 13.88 -11.68
C GLY A 205 17.68 13.29 -12.99
#